data_8ea15e5a09026a51d8ebaf929ac01525
#
_entry.id   8ea15e5a09026a51d8ebaf929ac01525
#
_cell.length_a   1.000
_cell.length_b   1.000
_cell.length_c   1.000
_cell.angle_alpha   90.00
_cell.angle_beta   90.00
_cell.angle_gamma   90.00
#
_symmetry.space_group_name_H-M   'P 1'
#
loop_
_entity.id
_entity.type
_entity.pdbx_description
1 polymer ?
#
loop_
_entity_poly.entity_id
_entity_poly.type
_entity_poly.pdbx_seq_one_letter_code
_entity_poly.pdbx_strand_id
1 'polypeptide(L)'
;EGFSSAPIIPTRGDVPTIGHGSTRYEDGQAVRMSDPAITRERAAVLARNLMYEEEKRFAASLPGVKLHQEEFDLYMDFTGNFGIGNWRSSSMRRNLLAGDFVAACRSLLLWRKQDGRDCSQPVNWGPRGCKGVWTRQLERHAKCMEAQR
;
A
#
# COMPACT_ATOMS: atom_id res chain seq x y z
N GLU A 1 -9.08 3.18 -7.31
CA GLU A 1 -10.11 2.17 -7.04
C GLU A 1 -11.47 2.63 -7.51
N GLY A 2 -12.33 1.65 -7.85
CA GLY A 2 -13.68 1.93 -8.27
C GLY A 2 -14.54 2.53 -7.16
N PHE A 3 -15.69 3.04 -7.55
CA PHE A 3 -16.66 3.61 -6.63
C PHE A 3 -17.87 2.69 -6.50
N SER A 4 -18.35 2.48 -5.26
CA SER A 4 -19.61 1.82 -4.99
C SER A 4 -20.46 2.67 -4.07
N SER A 5 -21.67 3.05 -4.50
CA SER A 5 -22.57 3.83 -3.66
C SER A 5 -23.19 3.00 -2.54
N ALA A 6 -23.38 1.72 -2.76
CA ALA A 6 -23.91 0.77 -1.78
C ALA A 6 -22.83 -0.16 -1.27
N PRO A 7 -23.02 -0.74 -0.06
CA PRO A 7 -22.05 -1.71 0.47
C PRO A 7 -21.87 -2.91 -0.46
N ILE A 8 -20.62 -3.33 -0.63
CA ILE A 8 -20.26 -4.52 -1.40
C ILE A 8 -19.19 -5.32 -0.65
N ILE A 9 -19.06 -6.58 -1.03
CA ILE A 9 -17.92 -7.41 -0.62
C ILE A 9 -17.07 -7.60 -1.88
N PRO A 10 -15.93 -6.87 -2.00
CA PRO A 10 -15.19 -6.82 -3.27
C PRO A 10 -14.56 -8.13 -3.68
N THR A 11 -14.14 -8.95 -2.72
CA THR A 11 -13.63 -10.28 -2.97
C THR A 11 -14.15 -11.24 -1.91
N ARG A 12 -14.23 -12.53 -2.28
CA ARG A 12 -14.71 -13.57 -1.37
C ARG A 12 -13.88 -13.59 -0.10
N GLY A 13 -14.54 -13.53 1.04
CA GLY A 13 -13.90 -13.52 2.35
C GLY A 13 -13.53 -12.14 2.87
N ASP A 14 -13.71 -11.08 2.06
CA ASP A 14 -13.51 -9.71 2.51
C ASP A 14 -14.68 -9.22 3.38
N VAL A 15 -14.41 -8.11 4.08
CA VAL A 15 -15.44 -7.40 4.85
C VAL A 15 -16.20 -6.44 3.92
N PRO A 16 -17.43 -6.02 4.28
CA PRO A 16 -18.18 -5.02 3.50
C PRO A 16 -17.42 -3.71 3.36
N THR A 17 -17.41 -3.16 2.13
CA THR A 17 -16.83 -1.86 1.81
C THR A 17 -17.85 -0.97 1.13
N ILE A 18 -17.61 0.33 1.16
CA ILE A 18 -18.46 1.33 0.52
C ILE A 18 -17.59 2.46 -0.03
N GLY A 19 -18.10 3.20 -1.01
CA GLY A 19 -17.40 4.30 -1.63
C GLY A 19 -16.18 3.84 -2.40
N HIS A 20 -15.01 4.33 -2.01
CA HIS A 20 -13.72 3.99 -2.64
C HIS A 20 -12.94 2.96 -1.80
N GLY A 21 -13.62 1.95 -1.31
CA GLY A 21 -12.98 0.87 -0.55
C GLY A 21 -12.94 1.09 0.95
N SER A 22 -13.73 2.02 1.48
CA SER A 22 -13.78 2.27 2.92
C SER A 22 -14.54 1.16 3.65
N THR A 23 -13.98 0.70 4.76
CA THR A 23 -14.60 -0.32 5.62
C THR A 23 -15.27 0.27 6.86
N ARG A 24 -15.07 1.57 7.09
CA ARG A 24 -15.62 2.30 8.24
C ARG A 24 -16.11 3.67 7.83
N TYR A 25 -17.09 4.17 8.58
CA TYR A 25 -17.62 5.52 8.43
C TYR A 25 -16.82 6.52 9.28
N GLU A 26 -17.20 7.79 9.21
CA GLU A 26 -16.53 8.89 9.91
C GLU A 26 -16.49 8.70 11.43
N ASP A 27 -17.52 8.05 11.98
CA ASP A 27 -17.63 7.78 13.42
C ASP A 27 -16.90 6.50 13.87
N GLY A 28 -16.22 5.82 12.96
CA GLY A 28 -15.50 4.58 13.23
C GLY A 28 -16.33 3.31 13.17
N GLN A 29 -17.64 3.43 12.92
CA GLN A 29 -18.50 2.25 12.79
C GLN A 29 -18.19 1.48 11.50
N ALA A 30 -18.20 0.15 11.59
CA ALA A 30 -17.98 -0.72 10.44
C ALA A 30 -19.13 -0.63 9.44
N VAL A 31 -18.78 -0.67 8.16
CA VAL A 31 -19.77 -0.75 7.07
C VAL A 31 -20.47 -2.11 7.16
N ARG A 32 -21.82 -2.11 7.02
CA ARG A 32 -22.63 -3.31 6.99
C ARG A 32 -23.39 -3.40 5.67
N MET A 33 -23.63 -4.62 5.19
CA MET A 33 -24.31 -4.83 3.91
C MET A 33 -25.72 -4.25 3.87
N SER A 34 -26.35 -4.08 5.02
CA SER A 34 -27.70 -3.49 5.13
C SER A 34 -27.72 -1.96 5.13
N ASP A 35 -26.55 -1.32 5.11
CA ASP A 35 -26.47 0.14 5.18
C ASP A 35 -26.96 0.80 3.90
N PRO A 36 -27.54 2.02 3.99
CA PRO A 36 -27.99 2.74 2.81
C PRO A 36 -26.84 3.23 1.95
N ALA A 37 -27.16 3.54 0.69
CA ALA A 37 -26.18 4.09 -0.25
C ALA A 37 -25.69 5.47 0.19
N ILE A 38 -24.48 5.84 -0.23
CA ILE A 38 -23.88 7.14 0.05
C ILE A 38 -23.66 7.92 -1.25
N THR A 39 -23.46 9.22 -1.10
CA THR A 39 -23.12 10.10 -2.22
C THR A 39 -21.64 9.99 -2.57
N ARG A 40 -21.28 10.47 -3.78
CA ARG A 40 -19.87 10.56 -4.19
C ARG A 40 -19.08 11.50 -3.30
N GLU A 41 -19.72 12.59 -2.84
CA GLU A 41 -19.11 13.56 -1.93
C GLU A 41 -18.74 12.91 -0.60
N ARG A 42 -19.64 12.12 -0.04
CA ARG A 42 -19.36 11.39 1.20
C ARG A 42 -18.29 10.32 0.99
N ALA A 43 -18.32 9.63 -0.15
CA ALA A 43 -17.29 8.64 -0.51
C ALA A 43 -15.90 9.29 -0.55
N ALA A 44 -15.79 10.51 -1.08
CA ALA A 44 -14.52 11.26 -1.11
C ALA A 44 -14.02 11.60 0.30
N VAL A 45 -14.93 12.00 1.20
CA VAL A 45 -14.56 12.24 2.61
C VAL A 45 -14.03 10.98 3.27
N LEU A 46 -14.72 9.86 3.09
CA LEU A 46 -14.30 8.57 3.65
C LEU A 46 -12.94 8.13 3.09
N ALA A 47 -12.69 8.36 1.80
CA ALA A 47 -11.41 8.03 1.17
C ALA A 47 -10.26 8.86 1.77
N ARG A 48 -10.48 10.16 1.99
CA ARG A 48 -9.48 11.01 2.64
C ARG A 48 -9.19 10.56 4.07
N ASN A 49 -10.22 10.18 4.82
CA ASN A 49 -10.05 9.67 6.18
C ASN A 49 -9.24 8.37 6.19
N LEU A 50 -9.52 7.48 5.25
CA LEU A 50 -8.80 6.21 5.10
C LEU A 50 -7.32 6.47 4.80
N MET A 51 -7.03 7.34 3.84
CA MET A 51 -5.65 7.70 3.49
C MET A 51 -4.90 8.31 4.67
N TYR A 52 -5.57 9.19 5.43
CA TYR A 52 -4.98 9.80 6.61
C TYR A 52 -4.63 8.76 7.67
N GLU A 53 -5.53 7.81 7.94
CA GLU A 53 -5.29 6.75 8.92
C GLU A 53 -4.18 5.80 8.47
N GLU A 54 -4.10 5.48 7.19
CA GLU A 54 -3.03 4.66 6.63
C GLU A 54 -1.67 5.36 6.77
N GLU A 55 -1.62 6.65 6.46
CA GLU A 55 -0.41 7.46 6.60
C GLU A 55 0.05 7.52 8.05
N LYS A 56 -0.88 7.69 8.99
CA LYS A 56 -0.56 7.68 10.42
C LYS A 56 0.01 6.34 10.87
N ARG A 57 -0.59 5.24 10.45
CA ARG A 57 -0.08 3.90 10.80
C ARG A 57 1.30 3.66 10.22
N PHE A 58 1.52 4.10 8.98
CA PHE A 58 2.82 3.98 8.34
C PHE A 58 3.87 4.80 9.09
N ALA A 59 3.59 6.06 9.36
CA ALA A 59 4.51 6.94 10.10
C ALA A 59 4.83 6.38 11.48
N ALA A 60 3.83 5.83 12.18
CA ALA A 60 4.02 5.24 13.50
C ALA A 60 4.90 3.99 13.48
N SER A 61 5.04 3.34 12.32
CA SER A 61 5.90 2.17 12.15
C SER A 61 7.40 2.52 12.08
N LEU A 62 7.73 3.81 11.95
CA LEU A 62 9.11 4.29 11.78
C LEU A 62 9.45 5.34 12.86
N PRO A 63 9.38 4.98 14.16
CA PRO A 63 9.67 5.93 15.24
C PRO A 63 11.10 6.44 15.16
N GLY A 64 11.26 7.77 15.19
CA GLY A 64 12.58 8.42 15.18
C GLY A 64 13.28 8.42 13.83
N VAL A 65 12.71 7.83 12.78
CA VAL A 65 13.29 7.81 11.46
C VAL A 65 12.87 9.06 10.69
N LYS A 66 13.86 9.76 10.12
CA LYS A 66 13.61 10.93 9.27
C LYS A 66 13.89 10.54 7.82
N LEU A 67 12.89 10.69 6.97
CA LEU A 67 12.97 10.38 5.55
C LEU A 67 12.81 11.64 4.72
N HIS A 68 13.45 11.68 3.55
CA HIS A 68 13.07 12.64 2.51
C HIS A 68 11.64 12.34 2.07
N GLN A 69 10.94 13.33 1.55
CA GLN A 69 9.55 13.16 1.12
C GLN A 69 9.43 12.05 0.06
N GLU A 70 10.38 11.98 -0.87
CA GLU A 70 10.40 10.93 -1.90
C GLU A 70 10.51 9.54 -1.31
N GLU A 71 11.33 9.37 -0.26
CA GLU A 71 11.46 8.08 0.44
C GLU A 71 10.17 7.72 1.16
N PHE A 72 9.58 8.68 1.86
CA PHE A 72 8.30 8.47 2.55
C PHE A 72 7.25 8.01 1.55
N ASP A 73 7.13 8.71 0.42
CA ASP A 73 6.11 8.42 -0.57
C ASP A 73 6.27 7.05 -1.21
N LEU A 74 7.50 6.65 -1.56
CA LEU A 74 7.72 5.36 -2.20
C LEU A 74 7.48 4.18 -1.26
N TYR A 75 7.85 4.31 0.02
CA TYR A 75 7.58 3.26 1.01
C TYR A 75 6.11 3.21 1.39
N MET A 76 5.45 4.36 1.44
CA MET A 76 4.00 4.42 1.64
C MET A 76 3.27 3.73 0.47
N ASP A 77 3.71 3.97 -0.76
CA ASP A 77 3.18 3.32 -1.95
C ASP A 77 3.42 1.81 -1.93
N PHE A 78 4.61 1.36 -1.52
CA PHE A 78 4.89 -0.06 -1.29
C PHE A 78 3.87 -0.65 -0.30
N THR A 79 3.65 0.04 0.80
CA THR A 79 2.74 -0.41 1.86
C THR A 79 1.31 -0.52 1.35
N GLY A 80 0.89 0.40 0.47
CA GLY A 80 -0.42 0.33 -0.18
C GLY A 80 -0.59 -0.88 -1.07
N ASN A 81 0.47 -1.32 -1.77
CA ASN A 81 0.44 -2.49 -2.65
C ASN A 81 0.57 -3.81 -1.89
N PHE A 82 1.42 -3.88 -0.88
CA PHE A 82 1.77 -5.14 -0.20
C PHE A 82 1.15 -5.27 1.20
N GLY A 83 0.61 -4.20 1.75
CA GLY A 83 -0.03 -4.20 3.06
C GLY A 83 0.91 -3.80 4.19
N ILE A 84 0.32 -3.26 5.26
CA ILE A 84 1.06 -2.79 6.44
C ILE A 84 1.72 -3.94 7.20
N GLY A 85 1.11 -5.12 7.21
CA GLY A 85 1.69 -6.30 7.85
C GLY A 85 3.00 -6.71 7.21
N ASN A 86 3.04 -6.79 5.89
CA ASN A 86 4.24 -7.09 5.13
C ASN A 86 5.30 -6.01 5.33
N TRP A 87 4.89 -4.75 5.33
CA TRP A 87 5.80 -3.64 5.61
C TRP A 87 6.46 -3.77 6.98
N ARG A 88 5.67 -4.07 8.01
CA ARG A 88 6.18 -4.16 9.39
C ARG A 88 7.21 -5.27 9.57
N SER A 89 7.09 -6.36 8.83
CA SER A 89 8.04 -7.48 8.88
C SER A 89 9.17 -7.37 7.87
N SER A 90 9.17 -6.33 7.02
CA SER A 90 10.11 -6.21 5.92
C SER A 90 11.52 -5.81 6.37
N SER A 91 12.51 -6.19 5.55
CA SER A 91 13.88 -5.74 5.75
C SER A 91 14.06 -4.26 5.41
N MET A 92 13.19 -3.67 4.59
CA MET A 92 13.20 -2.22 4.38
C MET A 92 13.03 -1.49 5.70
N ARG A 93 11.97 -1.82 6.43
CA ARG A 93 11.69 -1.21 7.73
C ARG A 93 12.82 -1.43 8.73
N ARG A 94 13.33 -2.67 8.83
CA ARG A 94 14.46 -2.97 9.74
C ARG A 94 15.67 -2.12 9.42
N ASN A 95 16.02 -1.99 8.16
CA ASN A 95 17.17 -1.20 7.74
C ASN A 95 16.97 0.29 7.99
N LEU A 96 15.76 0.82 7.77
CA LEU A 96 15.47 2.21 8.09
C LEU A 96 15.58 2.49 9.58
N LEU A 97 15.08 1.59 10.41
CA LEU A 97 15.20 1.72 11.87
C LEU A 97 16.65 1.63 12.34
N ALA A 98 17.50 0.90 11.63
CA ALA A 98 18.92 0.79 11.91
C ALA A 98 19.74 1.95 11.32
N GLY A 99 19.11 2.85 10.57
CA GLY A 99 19.80 3.97 9.93
C GLY A 99 20.52 3.61 8.64
N ASP A 100 20.29 2.42 8.08
CA ASP A 100 20.90 1.98 6.84
C ASP A 100 19.95 2.19 5.66
N PHE A 101 19.89 3.43 5.17
CA PHE A 101 18.93 3.85 4.15
C PHE A 101 19.21 3.21 2.79
N VAL A 102 20.49 3.00 2.44
CA VAL A 102 20.86 2.35 1.18
C VAL A 102 20.46 0.87 1.19
N ALA A 103 20.72 0.17 2.28
CA ALA A 103 20.30 -1.22 2.42
C ALA A 103 18.76 -1.36 2.35
N ALA A 104 18.04 -0.39 2.91
CA ALA A 104 16.58 -0.35 2.79
C ALA A 104 16.14 -0.26 1.33
N CYS A 105 16.77 0.63 0.54
CA CYS A 105 16.49 0.75 -0.90
C CYS A 105 16.70 -0.59 -1.62
N ARG A 106 17.80 -1.26 -1.35
CA ARG A 106 18.13 -2.55 -1.98
C ARG A 106 17.11 -3.63 -1.61
N SER A 107 16.61 -3.60 -0.39
CA SER A 107 15.62 -4.56 0.10
C SER A 107 14.31 -4.52 -0.70
N LEU A 108 13.97 -3.39 -1.32
CA LEU A 108 12.78 -3.29 -2.18
C LEU A 108 12.80 -4.35 -3.30
N LEU A 109 13.97 -4.67 -3.84
CA LEU A 109 14.10 -5.62 -4.94
C LEU A 109 13.87 -7.07 -4.53
N LEU A 110 13.78 -7.36 -3.23
CA LEU A 110 13.42 -8.68 -2.72
C LEU A 110 11.92 -8.94 -2.84
N TRP A 111 11.11 -7.91 -2.97
CA TRP A 111 9.65 -7.99 -3.06
C TRP A 111 9.22 -8.05 -4.52
N ARG A 112 9.42 -9.21 -5.15
CA ARG A 112 9.22 -9.42 -6.58
C ARG A 112 8.34 -10.63 -6.90
N LYS A 113 7.61 -11.14 -5.90
CA LYS A 113 6.75 -12.31 -6.10
C LYS A 113 5.28 -11.95 -6.04
N GLN A 114 4.49 -12.64 -6.85
CA GLN A 114 3.03 -12.57 -6.83
C GLN A 114 2.48 -13.96 -7.14
N ASP A 115 1.61 -14.46 -6.29
CA ASP A 115 1.01 -15.80 -6.43
C ASP A 115 2.07 -16.89 -6.61
N GLY A 116 3.18 -16.80 -5.88
CA GLY A 116 4.27 -17.76 -5.93
C GLY A 116 5.19 -17.62 -7.14
N ARG A 117 4.94 -16.66 -8.04
CA ARG A 117 5.77 -16.43 -9.22
C ARG A 117 6.78 -15.31 -8.98
N ASP A 118 8.01 -15.48 -9.46
CA ASP A 118 9.02 -14.44 -9.45
C ASP A 118 8.80 -13.50 -10.64
N CYS A 119 8.33 -12.31 -10.36
CA CYS A 119 7.96 -11.32 -11.37
C CYS A 119 9.16 -10.66 -12.07
N SER A 120 10.38 -10.91 -11.60
CA SER A 120 11.60 -10.46 -12.29
C SER A 120 11.96 -11.39 -13.46
N GLN A 121 11.33 -12.56 -13.55
CA GLN A 121 11.63 -13.54 -14.60
C GLN A 121 10.71 -13.34 -15.80
N PRO A 122 11.25 -13.19 -17.03
CA PRO A 122 10.44 -12.96 -18.22
C PRO A 122 9.40 -14.05 -18.49
N VAL A 123 9.61 -15.28 -18.03
CA VAL A 123 8.65 -16.37 -18.17
C VAL A 123 7.31 -16.05 -17.47
N ASN A 124 7.34 -15.17 -16.47
CA ASN A 124 6.16 -14.77 -15.72
C ASN A 124 5.54 -13.46 -16.22
N TRP A 125 5.95 -12.99 -17.40
CA TRP A 125 5.42 -11.79 -18.04
C TRP A 125 4.32 -12.15 -19.04
N GLY A 126 3.76 -11.18 -19.74
CA GLY A 126 2.73 -11.37 -20.74
C GLY A 126 1.34 -11.01 -20.23
N PRO A 127 0.27 -11.37 -20.97
CA PRO A 127 -1.09 -10.87 -20.66
C PRO A 127 -1.61 -11.21 -19.27
N ARG A 128 -1.21 -12.35 -18.70
CA ARG A 128 -1.58 -12.77 -17.34
C ARG A 128 -0.38 -12.77 -16.41
N GLY A 129 0.67 -12.07 -16.79
CA GLY A 129 1.91 -12.03 -16.04
C GLY A 129 1.95 -10.94 -15.00
N CYS A 130 3.04 -10.91 -14.26
CA CYS A 130 3.24 -9.96 -13.17
C CYS A 130 4.43 -9.02 -13.40
N LYS A 131 4.76 -8.73 -14.67
CA LYS A 131 5.83 -7.77 -15.00
C LYS A 131 5.66 -6.43 -14.29
N GLY A 132 4.41 -5.96 -14.15
CA GLY A 132 4.11 -4.69 -13.49
C GLY A 132 4.58 -4.63 -12.04
N VAL A 133 4.53 -5.75 -11.32
CA VAL A 133 5.05 -5.83 -9.95
C VAL A 133 6.55 -5.52 -9.94
N TRP A 134 7.30 -6.16 -10.84
CA TRP A 134 8.74 -5.95 -10.95
C TRP A 134 9.08 -4.53 -11.42
N THR A 135 8.36 -4.02 -12.42
CA THR A 135 8.56 -2.66 -12.94
C THR A 135 8.38 -1.63 -11.83
N ARG A 136 7.33 -1.77 -11.00
CA ARG A 136 7.09 -0.85 -9.89
C ARG A 136 8.19 -0.92 -8.84
N GLN A 137 8.72 -2.12 -8.56
CA GLN A 137 9.83 -2.25 -7.61
C GLN A 137 11.13 -1.65 -8.13
N LEU A 138 11.40 -1.78 -9.43
CA LEU A 138 12.55 -1.12 -10.05
C LEU A 138 12.43 0.40 -9.97
N GLU A 139 11.24 0.94 -10.20
CA GLU A 139 10.98 2.37 -10.09
C GLU A 139 11.17 2.87 -8.65
N ARG A 140 10.61 2.14 -7.67
CA ARG A 140 10.77 2.48 -6.25
C ARG A 140 12.24 2.46 -5.86
N HIS A 141 12.97 1.45 -6.27
CA HIS A 141 14.40 1.32 -6.00
C HIS A 141 15.18 2.49 -6.60
N ALA A 142 14.90 2.85 -7.85
CA ALA A 142 15.58 3.96 -8.51
C ALA A 142 15.34 5.29 -7.79
N LYS A 143 14.10 5.57 -7.43
CA LYS A 143 13.74 6.78 -6.66
C LYS A 143 14.38 6.78 -5.29
N CYS A 144 14.41 5.63 -4.64
CA CYS A 144 15.02 5.46 -3.32
C CYS A 144 16.52 5.77 -3.36
N MET A 145 17.23 5.20 -4.32
CA MET A 145 18.67 5.44 -4.48
C MET A 145 18.96 6.89 -4.86
N GLU A 146 18.10 7.50 -5.67
CA GLU A 146 18.24 8.92 -6.02
C GLU A 146 18.13 9.81 -4.78
N ALA A 147 17.25 9.48 -3.86
CA ALA A 147 17.09 10.24 -2.62
C ALA A 147 18.29 10.14 -1.68
N GLN A 148 19.18 9.16 -1.89
CA GLN A 148 20.39 8.98 -1.07
C GLN A 148 21.59 9.84 -1.54
N ARG A 149 21.46 10.52 -2.65
CA ARG A 149 22.56 11.33 -3.20
C ARG A 149 22.70 12.69 -2.51
#